data_09ef208090575ba271e4a796c4129728
#
_entry.id   09ef208090575ba271e4a796c4129728
#
_cell.length_a   1.000
_cell.length_b   1.000
_cell.length_c   1.000
_cell.angle_alpha   90.00
_cell.angle_beta   90.00
_cell.angle_gamma   90.00
#
_symmetry.space_group_name_H-M   'P 1'
#
loop_
_entity.id
_entity.type
_entity.pdbx_description
1 polymer ?
#
loop_
_entity_poly.entity_id
_entity_poly.type
_entity_poly.pdbx_seq_one_letter_code
_entity_poly.pdbx_strand_id
1 'polypeptide(L)'
;FVYDDELVAYEWDKGLFTDAAHREINERETATADARPFLLEPPDGSAMGVLLIHGFLASPAEVRPLGEKLLAAGYTVLGIRLKGHGTSPWDLRERSWEDWYASVERGLHALRGICREVCLIGFSTGGALALLHAARAKDEISAVASVSAPLKFRAKNMRFVPLMHGANRIVRWVSKYEGLMPFRPNESEHPHINYRNMPIRGLYELTRLV
;
A
#
# COMPACT_ATOMS: atom_id res chain seq x y z
N PHE A 1 9.02 -17.86 6.49
CA PHE A 1 8.67 -18.24 5.11
C PHE A 1 7.89 -17.13 4.38
N VAL A 2 6.59 -16.91 4.67
CA VAL A 2 5.81 -15.89 3.93
C VAL A 2 6.33 -14.47 4.15
N TYR A 3 6.75 -14.14 5.37
CA TYR A 3 7.34 -12.83 5.67
C TYR A 3 8.69 -12.65 4.98
N ASP A 4 9.53 -13.66 4.96
CA ASP A 4 10.83 -13.63 4.28
C ASP A 4 10.65 -13.47 2.76
N ASP A 5 9.64 -14.11 2.19
CA ASP A 5 9.28 -13.98 0.78
C ASP A 5 8.86 -12.53 0.44
N GLU A 6 8.16 -11.83 1.35
CA GLU A 6 7.81 -10.41 1.16
C GLU A 6 9.04 -9.49 1.23
N LEU A 7 10.06 -9.81 2.05
CA LEU A 7 11.35 -9.09 2.05
C LEU A 7 12.10 -9.29 0.74
N VAL A 8 12.16 -10.51 0.24
CA VAL A 8 12.78 -10.82 -1.05
C VAL A 8 12.04 -10.13 -2.20
N ALA A 9 10.70 -10.15 -2.16
CA ALA A 9 9.86 -9.47 -3.16
C ALA A 9 10.07 -7.95 -3.14
N TYR A 10 10.28 -7.35 -1.96
CA TYR A 10 10.59 -5.93 -1.86
C TYR A 10 11.93 -5.58 -2.51
N GLU A 11 12.99 -6.34 -2.23
CA GLU A 11 14.31 -6.10 -2.84
C GLU A 11 14.28 -6.30 -4.36
N TRP A 12 13.53 -7.27 -4.84
CA TRP A 12 13.30 -7.46 -6.28
C TRP A 12 12.57 -6.26 -6.89
N ASP A 13 11.48 -5.80 -6.29
CA ASP A 13 10.68 -4.69 -6.79
C ASP A 13 11.47 -3.37 -6.84
N LYS A 14 12.40 -3.15 -5.90
CA LYS A 14 13.33 -2.00 -5.93
C LYS A 14 14.24 -1.98 -7.15
N GLY A 15 14.56 -3.14 -7.70
CA GLY A 15 15.35 -3.27 -8.92
C GLY A 15 14.57 -2.97 -10.20
N LEU A 16 13.24 -2.88 -10.12
CA LEU A 16 12.39 -2.55 -11.26
C LEU A 16 12.41 -1.03 -11.54
N PHE A 17 12.15 -0.67 -12.81
CA PHE A 17 12.02 0.74 -13.23
C PHE A 17 13.24 1.62 -12.93
N THR A 18 14.45 1.06 -13.02
CA THR A 18 15.71 1.77 -12.77
C THR A 18 16.40 2.30 -14.03
N ASP A 19 15.87 2.00 -15.20
CA ASP A 19 16.43 2.43 -16.49
C ASP A 19 16.26 3.94 -16.76
N ALA A 20 16.88 4.43 -17.84
CA ALA A 20 16.89 5.84 -18.20
C ALA A 20 15.48 6.43 -18.46
N ALA A 21 14.52 5.61 -18.93
CA ALA A 21 13.16 6.06 -19.21
C ALA A 21 12.39 6.42 -17.93
N HIS A 22 12.75 5.82 -16.80
CA HIS A 22 12.07 6.01 -15.52
C HIS A 22 12.77 7.02 -14.59
N ARG A 23 13.99 7.45 -14.96
CA ARG A 23 14.88 8.25 -14.11
C ARG A 23 14.26 9.54 -13.63
N GLU A 24 13.66 10.33 -14.53
CA GLU A 24 13.15 11.67 -14.20
C GLU A 24 12.15 11.67 -13.04
N ILE A 25 11.24 10.71 -13.00
CA ILE A 25 10.25 10.59 -11.93
C ILE A 25 10.92 10.07 -10.66
N ASN A 26 11.80 9.07 -10.76
CA ASN A 26 12.47 8.49 -9.61
C ASN A 26 13.39 9.50 -8.90
N GLU A 27 14.14 10.33 -9.64
CA GLU A 27 15.02 11.36 -9.08
C GLU A 27 14.26 12.51 -8.37
N ARG A 28 12.99 12.69 -8.70
CA ARG A 28 12.12 13.70 -8.07
C ARG A 28 11.44 13.17 -6.80
N GLU A 29 11.58 11.88 -6.48
CA GLU A 29 10.97 11.29 -5.31
C GLU A 29 11.63 11.76 -4.02
N THR A 30 10.79 11.97 -3.01
CA THR A 30 11.19 12.40 -1.66
C THR A 30 11.00 11.31 -0.62
N ALA A 31 10.33 10.20 -0.97
CA ALA A 31 10.12 9.07 -0.09
C ALA A 31 11.44 8.33 0.16
N THR A 32 12.03 8.54 1.34
CA THR A 32 13.34 7.98 1.76
C THR A 32 13.24 7.06 2.97
N ALA A 33 12.06 6.97 3.61
CA ALA A 33 11.84 6.09 4.74
C ALA A 33 11.99 4.62 4.32
N ASP A 34 12.44 3.79 5.26
CA ASP A 34 12.51 2.34 5.05
C ASP A 34 11.10 1.79 4.78
N ALA A 35 10.89 1.29 3.57
CA ALA A 35 9.61 0.79 3.11
C ALA A 35 9.47 -0.73 3.18
N ARG A 36 10.43 -1.42 3.81
CA ARG A 36 10.32 -2.87 4.05
C ARG A 36 9.13 -3.18 4.94
N PRO A 37 8.43 -4.29 4.69
CA PRO A 37 7.50 -4.82 5.68
C PRO A 37 8.27 -5.10 6.98
N PHE A 38 7.60 -5.07 8.12
CA PHE A 38 8.22 -5.34 9.42
C PHE A 38 7.37 -6.30 10.24
N LEU A 39 8.03 -7.23 10.92
CA LEU A 39 7.44 -8.12 11.92
C LEU A 39 8.05 -7.75 13.29
N LEU A 40 7.19 -7.50 14.26
CA LEU A 40 7.56 -7.19 15.63
C LEU A 40 6.92 -8.25 16.54
N GLU A 41 7.73 -8.96 17.31
CA GLU A 41 7.26 -10.03 18.20
C GLU A 41 7.71 -9.75 19.63
N PRO A 42 6.82 -9.84 20.62
CA PRO A 42 7.22 -9.78 22.01
C PRO A 42 8.04 -11.06 22.38
N PRO A 43 8.94 -10.99 23.38
CA PRO A 43 9.87 -12.10 23.71
C PRO A 43 9.19 -13.44 23.94
N ASP A 44 8.01 -13.44 24.53
CA ASP A 44 7.25 -14.66 24.85
C ASP A 44 6.21 -15.01 23.77
N GLY A 45 6.24 -14.34 22.62
CA GLY A 45 5.21 -14.45 21.60
C GLY A 45 3.88 -13.82 22.03
N SER A 46 2.89 -13.85 21.15
CA SER A 46 1.53 -13.40 21.45
C SER A 46 0.50 -14.29 20.76
N ALA A 47 -0.58 -14.61 21.47
CA ALA A 47 -1.72 -15.30 20.86
C ALA A 47 -2.47 -14.41 19.87
N MET A 48 -2.36 -13.08 20.01
CA MET A 48 -3.00 -12.10 19.15
C MET A 48 -1.99 -11.38 18.27
N GLY A 49 -2.22 -11.45 16.96
CA GLY A 49 -1.50 -10.72 15.93
C GLY A 49 -2.28 -9.49 15.45
N VAL A 50 -1.56 -8.43 15.09
CA VAL A 50 -2.14 -7.22 14.51
C VAL A 50 -1.50 -6.97 13.15
N LEU A 51 -2.30 -7.02 12.09
CA LEU A 51 -1.90 -6.65 10.73
C LEU A 51 -2.11 -5.15 10.53
N LEU A 52 -1.04 -4.41 10.29
CA LEU A 52 -1.07 -2.97 9.99
C LEU A 52 -0.98 -2.73 8.49
N ILE A 53 -1.91 -1.93 7.96
CA ILE A 53 -2.04 -1.65 6.53
C ILE A 53 -1.98 -0.14 6.31
N HIS A 54 -0.95 0.32 5.61
CA HIS A 54 -0.70 1.74 5.33
C HIS A 54 -1.61 2.30 4.23
N GLY A 55 -1.57 3.62 4.03
CA GLY A 55 -2.36 4.37 3.05
C GLY A 55 -1.79 4.37 1.63
N PHE A 56 -2.56 4.97 0.71
CA PHE A 56 -2.14 5.19 -0.68
C PHE A 56 -0.93 6.12 -0.75
N LEU A 57 0.03 5.82 -1.61
CA LEU A 57 1.33 6.47 -1.79
C LEU A 57 2.32 6.31 -0.62
N ALA A 58 1.88 5.82 0.53
CA ALA A 58 2.71 5.63 1.70
C ALA A 58 3.51 4.31 1.66
N SER A 59 4.08 3.94 2.79
CA SER A 59 4.83 2.70 2.99
C SER A 59 4.58 2.17 4.42
N PRO A 60 5.08 0.99 4.78
CA PRO A 60 4.98 0.47 6.15
C PRO A 60 5.51 1.44 7.23
N ALA A 61 6.42 2.34 6.87
CA ALA A 61 6.93 3.38 7.78
C ALA A 61 5.81 4.27 8.37
N GLU A 62 4.70 4.48 7.63
CA GLU A 62 3.54 5.26 8.11
C GLU A 62 2.90 4.65 9.36
N VAL A 63 2.81 3.34 9.41
CA VAL A 63 2.12 2.60 10.50
C VAL A 63 3.10 2.02 11.54
N ARG A 64 4.41 2.14 11.34
CA ARG A 64 5.42 1.61 12.24
C ARG A 64 5.35 2.18 13.66
N PRO A 65 5.15 3.51 13.88
CA PRO A 65 5.02 4.05 15.23
C PRO A 65 3.83 3.47 16.02
N LEU A 66 2.72 3.13 15.34
CA LEU A 66 1.63 2.39 15.96
C LEU A 66 2.04 0.96 16.26
N GLY A 67 2.77 0.31 15.35
CA GLY A 67 3.29 -1.05 15.53
C GLY A 67 4.16 -1.17 16.77
N GLU A 68 5.05 -0.23 17.01
CA GLU A 68 5.92 -0.21 18.19
C GLU A 68 5.15 -0.05 19.52
N LYS A 69 4.06 0.75 19.50
CA LYS A 69 3.17 0.88 20.66
C LYS A 69 2.39 -0.42 20.93
N LEU A 70 1.93 -1.08 19.88
CA LEU A 70 1.23 -2.37 20.00
C LEU A 70 2.18 -3.48 20.48
N LEU A 71 3.43 -3.50 20.00
CA LEU A 71 4.46 -4.40 20.54
C LEU A 71 4.67 -4.17 22.03
N ALA A 72 4.80 -2.90 22.45
CA ALA A 72 4.96 -2.55 23.88
C ALA A 72 3.74 -2.96 24.71
N ALA A 73 2.56 -3.09 24.10
CA ALA A 73 1.34 -3.61 24.71
C ALA A 73 1.25 -5.17 24.66
N GLY A 74 2.26 -5.86 24.14
CA GLY A 74 2.35 -7.32 24.12
C GLY A 74 1.74 -8.00 22.90
N TYR A 75 1.47 -7.27 21.82
CA TYR A 75 0.95 -7.85 20.58
C TYR A 75 2.07 -8.21 19.60
N THR A 76 1.91 -9.31 18.86
CA THR A 76 2.69 -9.53 17.63
C THR A 76 2.15 -8.64 16.51
N VAL A 77 3.03 -7.91 15.82
CA VAL A 77 2.61 -6.91 14.83
C VAL A 77 3.31 -7.14 13.50
N LEU A 78 2.54 -7.22 12.42
CA LEU A 78 3.05 -7.24 11.05
C LEU A 78 2.58 -5.99 10.31
N GLY A 79 3.53 -5.13 9.94
CA GLY A 79 3.28 -4.02 9.03
C GLY A 79 3.59 -4.45 7.60
N ILE A 80 2.55 -4.62 6.78
CA ILE A 80 2.72 -5.08 5.39
C ILE A 80 3.03 -3.93 4.45
N ARG A 81 3.69 -4.26 3.34
CA ARG A 81 3.86 -3.39 2.18
C ARG A 81 2.80 -3.73 1.13
N LEU A 82 1.97 -2.78 0.78
CA LEU A 82 1.08 -2.91 -0.38
C LEU A 82 1.93 -2.90 -1.67
N LYS A 83 1.67 -3.84 -2.58
CA LYS A 83 2.43 -4.00 -3.82
C LYS A 83 2.54 -2.67 -4.58
N GLY A 84 3.74 -2.35 -5.07
CA GLY A 84 4.03 -1.10 -5.79
C GLY A 84 4.32 0.10 -4.90
N HIS A 85 4.13 0.01 -3.57
CA HIS A 85 4.44 1.07 -2.63
C HIS A 85 5.88 0.93 -2.08
N GLY A 86 6.52 2.06 -1.77
CA GLY A 86 7.85 2.10 -1.19
C GLY A 86 8.99 1.66 -2.11
N THR A 87 8.77 1.58 -3.42
CA THR A 87 9.74 1.22 -4.45
C THR A 87 9.89 2.34 -5.47
N SER A 88 8.97 2.43 -6.43
CA SER A 88 8.92 3.48 -7.46
C SER A 88 7.47 3.85 -7.78
N PRO A 89 7.19 5.12 -8.10
CA PRO A 89 5.88 5.50 -8.63
C PRO A 89 5.50 4.76 -9.92
N TRP A 90 6.49 4.32 -10.68
CA TRP A 90 6.28 3.50 -11.87
C TRP A 90 5.79 2.09 -11.51
N ASP A 91 6.33 1.50 -10.44
CA ASP A 91 5.85 0.22 -9.93
C ASP A 91 4.38 0.34 -9.48
N LEU A 92 4.06 1.36 -8.69
CA LEU A 92 2.68 1.62 -8.24
C LEU A 92 1.73 1.85 -9.43
N ARG A 93 2.19 2.51 -10.49
CA ARG A 93 1.42 2.72 -11.71
C ARG A 93 0.97 1.41 -12.36
N GLU A 94 1.79 0.38 -12.30
CA GLU A 94 1.48 -0.91 -12.94
C GLU A 94 0.64 -1.84 -12.06
N ARG A 95 0.33 -1.44 -10.82
CA ARG A 95 -0.46 -2.25 -9.88
C ARG A 95 -1.95 -1.90 -9.93
N SER A 96 -2.77 -2.89 -9.62
CA SER A 96 -4.21 -2.77 -9.43
C SER A 96 -4.57 -2.80 -7.94
N TRP A 97 -5.80 -2.45 -7.60
CA TRP A 97 -6.26 -2.56 -6.22
C TRP A 97 -6.33 -4.03 -5.74
N GLU A 98 -6.50 -4.97 -6.67
CA GLU A 98 -6.46 -6.41 -6.41
C GLU A 98 -5.06 -6.86 -5.95
N ASP A 99 -3.98 -6.27 -6.51
CA ASP A 99 -2.61 -6.53 -6.06
C ASP A 99 -2.39 -6.04 -4.61
N TRP A 100 -3.00 -4.91 -4.25
CA TRP A 100 -2.97 -4.40 -2.88
C TRP A 100 -3.74 -5.32 -1.93
N TYR A 101 -4.91 -5.76 -2.34
CA TYR A 101 -5.71 -6.71 -1.56
C TYR A 101 -4.97 -8.04 -1.36
N ALA A 102 -4.34 -8.57 -2.40
CA ALA A 102 -3.50 -9.77 -2.28
C ALA A 102 -2.34 -9.59 -1.28
N SER A 103 -1.80 -8.37 -1.13
CA SER A 103 -0.80 -8.10 -0.08
C SER A 103 -1.40 -8.23 1.33
N VAL A 104 -2.67 -7.83 1.52
CA VAL A 104 -3.39 -8.01 2.79
C VAL A 104 -3.59 -9.50 3.09
N GLU A 105 -4.04 -10.28 2.10
CA GLU A 105 -4.26 -11.73 2.26
C GLU A 105 -2.97 -12.47 2.62
N ARG A 106 -1.85 -12.15 1.97
CA ARG A 106 -0.54 -12.75 2.30
C ARG A 106 -0.08 -12.39 3.71
N GLY A 107 -0.22 -11.11 4.11
CA GLY A 107 0.12 -10.68 5.46
C GLY A 107 -0.73 -11.35 6.54
N LEU A 108 -2.04 -11.49 6.29
CA LEU A 108 -2.93 -12.22 7.17
C LEU A 108 -2.53 -13.69 7.29
N HIS A 109 -2.22 -14.34 6.16
CA HIS A 109 -1.75 -15.73 6.15
C HIS A 109 -0.45 -15.89 6.96
N ALA A 110 0.48 -14.96 6.85
CA ALA A 110 1.73 -14.98 7.62
C ALA A 110 1.45 -14.90 9.13
N LEU A 111 0.60 -13.95 9.57
CA LEU A 111 0.26 -13.81 11.00
C LEU A 111 -0.53 -15.00 11.55
N ARG A 112 -1.44 -15.57 10.79
CA ARG A 112 -2.20 -16.77 11.20
C ARG A 112 -1.31 -18.00 11.35
N GLY A 113 -0.12 -18.01 10.76
CA GLY A 113 0.89 -19.04 10.96
C GLY A 113 1.55 -19.01 12.35
N ILE A 114 1.50 -17.86 13.05
CA ILE A 114 2.18 -17.64 14.33
C ILE A 114 1.26 -17.14 15.45
N CYS A 115 0.08 -16.63 15.12
CA CYS A 115 -0.91 -16.13 16.08
C CYS A 115 -2.24 -16.89 15.94
N ARG A 116 -2.91 -17.11 17.07
CA ARG A 116 -4.22 -17.77 17.09
C ARG A 116 -5.34 -16.86 16.62
N GLU A 117 -5.24 -15.59 16.97
CA GLU A 117 -6.21 -14.55 16.63
C GLU A 117 -5.51 -13.42 15.90
N VAL A 118 -6.17 -12.84 14.91
CA VAL A 118 -5.62 -11.70 14.16
C VAL A 118 -6.63 -10.57 14.04
N CYS A 119 -6.16 -9.36 14.33
CA CYS A 119 -6.88 -8.11 14.10
C CYS A 119 -6.28 -7.36 12.90
N LEU A 120 -7.11 -6.69 12.11
CA LEU A 120 -6.68 -5.78 11.05
C LEU A 120 -6.80 -4.34 11.51
N ILE A 121 -5.76 -3.53 11.29
CA ILE A 121 -5.82 -2.08 11.46
C ILE A 121 -5.32 -1.43 10.18
N GLY A 122 -6.19 -0.69 9.50
CA GLY A 122 -5.84 -0.02 8.25
C GLY A 122 -6.04 1.48 8.32
N PHE A 123 -5.11 2.22 7.69
CA PHE A 123 -5.18 3.68 7.55
C PHE A 123 -5.52 4.05 6.11
N SER A 124 -6.47 4.97 5.90
CA SER A 124 -6.88 5.47 4.58
C SER A 124 -7.23 4.31 3.62
N THR A 125 -6.49 4.12 2.53
CA THR A 125 -6.66 2.99 1.60
C THR A 125 -6.52 1.65 2.31
N GLY A 126 -5.56 1.52 3.24
CA GLY A 126 -5.44 0.34 4.10
C GLY A 126 -6.69 0.07 4.92
N GLY A 127 -7.36 1.14 5.39
CA GLY A 127 -8.64 1.03 6.07
C GLY A 127 -9.77 0.49 5.17
N ALA A 128 -9.82 0.93 3.90
CA ALA A 128 -10.78 0.40 2.93
C ALA A 128 -10.51 -1.09 2.62
N LEU A 129 -9.24 -1.47 2.46
CA LEU A 129 -8.84 -2.86 2.25
C LEU A 129 -9.17 -3.76 3.46
N ALA A 130 -8.94 -3.27 4.69
CA ALA A 130 -9.28 -3.98 5.92
C ALA A 130 -10.80 -4.22 6.02
N LEU A 131 -11.62 -3.20 5.73
CA LEU A 131 -13.09 -3.33 5.69
C LEU A 131 -13.56 -4.29 4.60
N LEU A 132 -12.93 -4.22 3.40
CA LEU A 132 -13.23 -5.16 2.32
C LEU A 132 -12.95 -6.61 2.73
N HIS A 133 -11.82 -6.85 3.41
CA HIS A 133 -11.48 -8.18 3.91
C HIS A 133 -12.48 -8.65 4.96
N ALA A 134 -12.82 -7.80 5.94
CA ALA A 134 -13.83 -8.12 6.95
C ALA A 134 -15.21 -8.44 6.35
N ALA A 135 -15.57 -7.80 5.24
CA ALA A 135 -16.83 -8.08 4.54
C ALA A 135 -16.82 -9.40 3.76
N ARG A 136 -15.64 -9.84 3.26
CA ARG A 136 -15.49 -11.05 2.44
C ARG A 136 -15.21 -12.29 3.25
N ALA A 137 -14.40 -12.17 4.31
CA ALA A 137 -13.82 -13.26 5.08
C ALA A 137 -13.86 -12.99 6.59
N LYS A 138 -15.05 -12.64 7.11
CA LYS A 138 -15.26 -12.22 8.51
C LYS A 138 -14.77 -13.24 9.54
N ASP A 139 -14.82 -14.53 9.22
CA ASP A 139 -14.44 -15.61 10.12
C ASP A 139 -12.91 -15.82 10.20
N GLU A 140 -12.14 -15.08 9.40
CA GLU A 140 -10.69 -15.15 9.38
C GLU A 140 -10.01 -14.17 10.34
N ILE A 141 -10.75 -13.20 10.86
CA ILE A 141 -10.23 -12.13 11.72
C ILE A 141 -11.10 -11.95 12.96
N SER A 142 -10.46 -11.60 14.09
CA SER A 142 -11.15 -11.35 15.36
C SER A 142 -11.72 -9.93 15.44
N ALA A 143 -11.05 -8.95 14.82
CA ALA A 143 -11.49 -7.55 14.80
C ALA A 143 -10.92 -6.77 13.62
N VAL A 144 -11.56 -5.65 13.28
CA VAL A 144 -11.08 -4.68 12.30
C VAL A 144 -11.19 -3.27 12.85
N ALA A 145 -10.13 -2.48 12.69
CA ALA A 145 -10.13 -1.04 12.90
C ALA A 145 -9.77 -0.33 11.61
N SER A 146 -10.61 0.61 11.21
CA SER A 146 -10.42 1.39 9.98
C SER A 146 -10.32 2.87 10.31
N VAL A 147 -9.19 3.47 10.01
CA VAL A 147 -8.89 4.87 10.30
C VAL A 147 -8.91 5.67 9.01
N SER A 148 -9.79 6.68 8.95
CA SER A 148 -9.89 7.61 7.80
C SER A 148 -10.08 6.94 6.44
N ALA A 149 -10.74 5.78 6.39
CA ALA A 149 -10.97 5.07 5.13
C ALA A 149 -11.86 5.88 4.18
N PRO A 150 -11.48 6.00 2.89
CA PRO A 150 -12.36 6.57 1.89
C PRO A 150 -13.46 5.56 1.55
N LEU A 151 -14.69 5.85 1.96
CA LEU A 151 -15.87 5.07 1.57
C LEU A 151 -16.63 5.72 0.40
N LYS A 152 -16.30 6.97 0.09
CA LYS A 152 -16.85 7.73 -1.03
C LYS A 152 -16.02 8.98 -1.27
N PHE A 153 -15.68 9.21 -2.54
CA PHE A 153 -15.03 10.46 -2.92
C PHE A 153 -16.04 11.59 -3.12
N ARG A 154 -15.90 12.69 -2.36
CA ARG A 154 -16.73 13.90 -2.49
C ARG A 154 -16.16 14.90 -3.50
N ALA A 155 -14.87 14.86 -3.77
CA ALA A 155 -14.20 15.79 -4.66
C ALA A 155 -14.67 15.62 -6.10
N LYS A 156 -15.21 16.70 -6.70
CA LYS A 156 -15.76 16.68 -8.08
C LYS A 156 -14.71 16.27 -9.11
N ASN A 157 -13.46 16.62 -8.91
CA ASN A 157 -12.34 16.28 -9.78
C ASN A 157 -12.05 14.76 -9.84
N MET A 158 -12.40 14.00 -8.82
CA MET A 158 -12.26 12.54 -8.83
C MET A 158 -13.12 11.87 -9.91
N ARG A 159 -14.21 12.49 -10.33
CA ARG A 159 -15.07 12.01 -11.42
C ARG A 159 -14.37 12.01 -12.78
N PHE A 160 -13.32 12.80 -12.94
CA PHE A 160 -12.54 12.88 -14.18
C PHE A 160 -11.36 11.91 -14.22
N VAL A 161 -11.03 11.24 -13.11
CA VAL A 161 -9.92 10.28 -13.03
C VAL A 161 -10.07 9.14 -14.05
N PRO A 162 -11.24 8.49 -14.23
CA PRO A 162 -11.43 7.47 -15.26
C PRO A 162 -11.19 8.00 -16.67
N LEU A 163 -11.64 9.24 -16.96
CA LEU A 163 -11.43 9.86 -18.26
C LEU A 163 -9.94 10.14 -18.52
N MET A 164 -9.23 10.68 -17.54
CA MET A 164 -7.78 10.94 -17.64
C MET A 164 -6.99 9.63 -17.79
N HIS A 165 -7.38 8.59 -17.04
CA HIS A 165 -6.79 7.26 -17.18
C HIS A 165 -7.01 6.72 -18.60
N GLY A 166 -8.23 6.80 -19.15
CA GLY A 166 -8.55 6.40 -20.51
C GLY A 166 -7.76 7.16 -21.57
N ALA A 167 -7.66 8.49 -21.44
CA ALA A 167 -6.85 9.32 -22.34
C ALA A 167 -5.36 8.94 -22.29
N ASN A 168 -4.78 8.74 -21.12
CA ASN A 168 -3.39 8.28 -20.97
C ASN A 168 -3.18 6.91 -21.66
N ARG A 169 -4.14 5.99 -21.55
CA ARG A 169 -4.08 4.68 -22.19
C ARG A 169 -4.09 4.77 -23.71
N ILE A 170 -4.92 5.64 -24.28
CA ILE A 170 -4.98 5.87 -25.73
C ILE A 170 -3.67 6.46 -26.25
N VAL A 171 -3.14 7.49 -25.58
CA VAL A 171 -1.85 8.11 -25.97
C VAL A 171 -0.71 7.09 -25.91
N ARG A 172 -0.63 6.29 -24.85
CA ARG A 172 0.38 5.23 -24.73
C ARG A 172 0.26 4.17 -25.85
N TRP A 173 -0.97 3.88 -26.31
CA TRP A 173 -1.19 2.92 -27.38
C TRP A 173 -0.77 3.44 -28.77
N VAL A 174 -0.96 4.74 -29.05
CA VAL A 174 -0.69 5.35 -30.38
C VAL A 174 0.66 6.05 -30.47
N SER A 175 1.39 6.23 -29.38
CA SER A 175 2.65 6.99 -29.33
C SER A 175 3.66 6.34 -28.37
N LYS A 176 4.92 6.85 -28.43
CA LYS A 176 5.99 6.47 -27.47
C LYS A 176 5.87 7.22 -26.14
N TYR A 177 4.89 8.11 -25.98
CA TYR A 177 4.68 8.87 -24.75
C TYR A 177 3.91 8.02 -23.72
N GLU A 178 4.24 8.22 -22.45
CA GLU A 178 3.65 7.50 -21.31
C GLU A 178 2.22 7.98 -20.96
N GLY A 179 1.67 8.90 -21.71
CA GLY A 179 0.34 9.49 -21.58
C GLY A 179 0.38 11.02 -21.56
N LEU A 180 -0.78 11.66 -21.52
CA LEU A 180 -0.90 13.13 -21.43
C LEU A 180 -0.47 13.63 -20.05
N MET A 181 -0.86 12.91 -18.99
CA MET A 181 -0.52 13.19 -17.59
C MET A 181 -0.43 11.88 -16.83
N PRO A 182 0.68 11.13 -16.95
CA PRO A 182 0.81 9.83 -16.28
C PRO A 182 0.94 9.95 -14.75
N PHE A 183 1.53 11.06 -14.29
CA PHE A 183 1.72 11.36 -12.86
C PHE A 183 1.21 12.77 -12.53
N ARG A 184 0.82 12.96 -11.29
CA ARG A 184 0.44 14.24 -10.71
C ARG A 184 1.26 14.49 -9.43
N PRO A 185 1.75 15.71 -9.20
CA PRO A 185 2.38 16.07 -7.93
C PRO A 185 1.44 15.83 -6.75
N ASN A 186 1.99 15.26 -5.70
CA ASN A 186 1.34 15.07 -4.40
C ASN A 186 2.12 15.87 -3.35
N GLU A 187 1.44 16.81 -2.70
CA GLU A 187 1.97 17.56 -1.58
C GLU A 187 1.54 16.86 -0.29
N SER A 188 2.47 16.17 0.35
CA SER A 188 2.24 15.41 1.58
C SER A 188 2.85 16.14 2.77
N GLU A 189 2.19 16.05 3.93
CA GLU A 189 2.76 16.46 5.22
C GLU A 189 3.95 15.57 5.64
N HIS A 190 4.04 14.36 5.08
CA HIS A 190 5.11 13.39 5.32
C HIS A 190 5.83 13.00 4.02
N PRO A 191 6.56 13.93 3.37
CA PRO A 191 7.16 13.69 2.07
C PRO A 191 8.25 12.60 2.08
N HIS A 192 8.83 12.29 3.24
CA HIS A 192 9.82 11.23 3.41
C HIS A 192 9.20 9.82 3.43
N ILE A 193 7.88 9.70 3.60
CA ILE A 193 7.16 8.42 3.60
C ILE A 193 6.36 8.25 2.31
N ASN A 194 5.74 9.34 1.83
CA ASN A 194 4.80 9.32 0.74
C ASN A 194 5.45 9.65 -0.61
N TYR A 195 5.04 8.97 -1.67
CA TYR A 195 5.43 9.36 -3.02
C TYR A 195 5.01 10.79 -3.34
N ARG A 196 5.95 11.55 -3.90
CA ARG A 196 5.70 12.87 -4.47
C ARG A 196 4.96 12.80 -5.80
N ASN A 197 5.22 11.76 -6.59
CA ASN A 197 4.64 11.59 -7.91
C ASN A 197 3.52 10.53 -7.85
N MET A 198 2.26 11.00 -7.81
CA MET A 198 1.09 10.15 -7.76
C MET A 198 0.71 9.65 -9.15
N PRO A 199 0.75 8.35 -9.44
CA PRO A 199 0.33 7.82 -10.72
C PRO A 199 -1.20 7.93 -10.87
N ILE A 200 -1.66 8.48 -12.00
CA ILE A 200 -3.11 8.62 -12.30
C ILE A 200 -3.79 7.25 -12.38
N ARG A 201 -3.09 6.21 -12.87
CA ARG A 201 -3.62 4.85 -12.85
C ARG A 201 -3.81 4.33 -11.42
N GLY A 202 -2.86 4.57 -10.52
CA GLY A 202 -3.03 4.20 -9.10
C GLY A 202 -4.23 4.91 -8.46
N LEU A 203 -4.43 6.20 -8.77
CA LEU A 203 -5.61 6.93 -8.32
C LEU A 203 -6.91 6.35 -8.91
N TYR A 204 -6.88 5.93 -10.17
CA TYR A 204 -8.01 5.22 -10.80
C TYR A 204 -8.31 3.90 -10.08
N GLU A 205 -7.29 3.09 -9.78
CA GLU A 205 -7.45 1.84 -9.03
C GLU A 205 -8.03 2.09 -7.62
N LEU A 206 -7.60 3.17 -6.96
CA LEU A 206 -8.21 3.58 -5.69
C LEU A 206 -9.71 3.91 -5.85
N THR A 207 -10.13 4.52 -6.97
CA THR A 207 -11.57 4.77 -7.21
C THR A 207 -12.37 3.51 -7.49
N ARG A 208 -11.72 2.43 -7.94
CA ARG A 208 -12.37 1.11 -8.13
C ARG A 208 -12.52 0.34 -6.82
N LEU A 209 -11.61 0.55 -5.88
CA LEU A 209 -11.66 -0.06 -4.55
C LEU A 209 -12.81 0.51 -3.71
N VAL A 210 -13.12 1.81 -3.84
CA VAL A 210 -14.10 2.57 -3.05
C VAL A 210 -15.45 2.62 -3.77
#